data_c57a5e8f4c509a90f5a8a91eb98fdbb2
#
_entry.id   c57a5e8f4c509a90f5a8a91eb98fdbb2
#
_cell.length_a   1.000
_cell.length_b   1.000
_cell.length_c   1.000
_cell.angle_alpha   90.00
_cell.angle_beta   90.00
_cell.angle_gamma   90.00
#
_symmetry.space_group_name_H-M   'P 1'
#
loop_
_entity.id
_entity.type
_entity.pdbx_description
1 polymer ?
#
loop_
_entity_poly.entity_id
_entity_poly.type
_entity_poly.pdbx_seq_one_letter_code
_entity_poly.pdbx_strand_id
1 'polypeptide(L)'
;MTGFLNRASVAALALVAGYLSGPVAVAAGPLRVGEAVLEPVDLAALPGFPGPDPAASLDAFRRTCAAPPVEIAPTVAGSAEDLTAACRRAASVEPQEAGTFFTRNFDAYRIVSPGEAGGAPRRTGFLTGYFEPELTGALVAGPGFTAPALARPDDLVSLAPGETKPGLDPALRAARATETGFEPYPDRASIEAGGMGERARPLLYLRDPVDLFVLQVQGSGRVRLPDGRSVRLLYDGRNGRPYTSVAKLIVQAGHLPLEGLTLARWTGWLRANQALAKPLMQANASYIFFRLAEVEDPGLGPPGAAGVPLTPGRSLAVDSNLWRYGTPFWLDGRIAGEDAPGRLVVAADTGSAIVGPARGDLYLGTGEAAGIAAGNLRDAVGFVVLLPKPRMAPVP
;
A
#
# COMPACT_ATOMS: atom_id res chain seq x y z
N MET A 1 5.15 -57.88 91.24
CA MET A 1 6.52 -57.40 91.35
C MET A 1 6.90 -56.81 89.98
N THR A 2 6.80 -55.57 89.89
CA THR A 2 7.51 -54.54 89.20
C THR A 2 8.23 -54.89 87.89
N GLY A 3 7.70 -54.42 86.80
CA GLY A 3 8.36 -54.35 85.51
C GLY A 3 8.20 -52.99 84.87
N PHE A 4 9.29 -52.31 84.59
CA PHE A 4 9.42 -50.98 84.05
C PHE A 4 9.14 -51.01 82.50
N LEU A 5 8.24 -50.16 82.08
CA LEU A 5 7.99 -49.88 80.66
C LEU A 5 8.85 -48.72 80.21
N ASN A 6 9.69 -48.96 79.21
CA ASN A 6 10.52 -47.97 78.56
C ASN A 6 9.80 -47.45 77.36
N ARG A 7 9.52 -46.15 77.24
CA ARG A 7 8.89 -45.48 76.10
C ARG A 7 10.00 -44.94 75.17
N ALA A 8 10.11 -45.52 74.02
CA ALA A 8 10.91 -44.94 72.92
C ALA A 8 10.05 -43.96 72.07
N SER A 9 10.45 -42.72 72.08
CA SER A 9 9.83 -41.67 71.21
C SER A 9 10.42 -41.75 69.80
N VAL A 10 9.57 -42.03 68.84
CA VAL A 10 9.91 -41.95 67.44
C VAL A 10 9.56 -40.54 66.94
N ALA A 11 10.58 -39.75 66.58
CA ALA A 11 10.40 -38.45 65.95
C ALA A 11 10.18 -38.68 64.45
N ALA A 12 9.00 -38.35 63.90
CA ALA A 12 8.71 -38.34 62.48
C ALA A 12 9.19 -37.04 61.86
N LEU A 13 10.19 -37.12 60.99
CA LEU A 13 10.65 -36.02 60.14
C LEU A 13 9.69 -35.87 58.95
N ALA A 14 8.85 -34.83 58.94
CA ALA A 14 8.03 -34.48 57.78
C ALA A 14 8.88 -33.67 56.78
N LEU A 15 9.21 -34.30 55.65
CA LEU A 15 9.79 -33.62 54.47
C LEU A 15 8.68 -32.84 53.75
N VAL A 16 8.67 -31.53 53.88
CA VAL A 16 7.83 -30.63 53.08
C VAL A 16 8.54 -30.43 51.74
N ALA A 17 8.10 -31.16 50.74
CA ALA A 17 8.47 -30.91 49.31
C ALA A 17 7.74 -29.65 48.83
N GLY A 18 8.43 -28.51 48.85
CA GLY A 18 7.94 -27.29 48.26
C GLY A 18 7.95 -27.42 46.72
N TYR A 19 6.79 -27.59 46.09
CA TYR A 19 6.62 -27.42 44.67
C TYR A 19 6.79 -25.94 44.33
N LEU A 20 7.94 -25.56 43.80
CA LEU A 20 8.15 -24.29 43.10
C LEU A 20 7.39 -24.35 41.77
N SER A 21 6.12 -23.92 41.80
CA SER A 21 5.37 -23.65 40.57
C SER A 21 5.96 -22.37 39.94
N GLY A 22 6.94 -22.53 39.10
CA GLY A 22 7.36 -21.45 38.19
C GLY A 22 6.17 -21.01 37.30
N PRO A 23 6.08 -19.73 36.95
CA PRO A 23 5.04 -19.30 36.05
C PRO A 23 5.12 -20.11 34.74
N VAL A 24 4.07 -20.89 34.43
CA VAL A 24 3.89 -21.51 33.13
C VAL A 24 3.73 -20.35 32.15
N ALA A 25 4.77 -20.09 31.37
CA ALA A 25 4.66 -19.16 30.23
C ALA A 25 3.58 -19.76 29.31
N VAL A 26 2.41 -19.14 29.32
CA VAL A 26 1.39 -19.43 28.31
C VAL A 26 2.04 -19.04 26.97
N ALA A 27 2.37 -20.04 26.16
CA ALA A 27 2.90 -19.80 24.83
C ALA A 27 1.86 -18.98 24.08
N ALA A 28 2.21 -17.72 23.79
CA ALA A 28 1.36 -16.86 22.95
C ALA A 28 1.09 -17.63 21.64
N GLY A 29 -0.18 -17.73 21.27
CA GLY A 29 -0.55 -18.36 20.01
C GLY A 29 0.15 -17.69 18.83
N PRO A 30 0.18 -18.32 17.66
CA PRO A 30 0.86 -17.76 16.50
C PRO A 30 0.30 -16.37 16.17
N LEU A 31 1.20 -15.42 15.92
CA LEU A 31 0.84 -14.07 15.46
C LEU A 31 0.07 -14.21 14.14
N ARG A 32 -1.03 -13.45 14.02
CA ARG A 32 -1.90 -13.49 12.82
C ARG A 32 -2.18 -12.08 12.30
N VAL A 33 -2.42 -12.01 10.98
CA VAL A 33 -2.92 -10.82 10.30
C VAL A 33 -4.02 -11.25 9.32
N GLY A 34 -5.26 -10.85 9.58
CA GLY A 34 -6.40 -11.45 8.93
C GLY A 34 -6.38 -12.98 9.11
N GLU A 35 -6.48 -13.73 8.03
CA GLU A 35 -6.41 -15.19 8.04
C GLU A 35 -4.96 -15.73 7.97
N ALA A 36 -3.98 -14.89 7.64
CA ALA A 36 -2.58 -15.33 7.53
C ALA A 36 -1.92 -15.51 8.89
N VAL A 37 -0.97 -16.45 8.92
CA VAL A 37 -0.07 -16.70 10.05
C VAL A 37 1.26 -16.00 9.79
N LEU A 38 1.84 -15.38 10.81
CA LEU A 38 3.16 -14.78 10.79
C LEU A 38 4.17 -15.78 11.38
N GLU A 39 4.96 -16.42 10.51
CA GLU A 39 6.01 -17.36 10.93
C GLU A 39 7.32 -16.59 11.17
N PRO A 40 7.93 -16.67 12.36
CA PRO A 40 9.20 -16.00 12.64
C PRO A 40 10.32 -16.54 11.73
N VAL A 41 11.15 -15.63 11.22
CA VAL A 41 12.32 -15.95 10.40
C VAL A 41 13.53 -15.14 10.84
N ASP A 42 14.72 -15.68 10.63
CA ASP A 42 15.94 -14.90 10.79
C ASP A 42 16.16 -14.04 9.53
N LEU A 43 15.99 -12.74 9.67
CA LEU A 43 16.13 -11.78 8.57
C LEU A 43 17.52 -11.83 7.94
N ALA A 44 18.56 -11.98 8.77
CA ALA A 44 19.95 -12.02 8.29
C ALA A 44 20.28 -13.28 7.49
N ALA A 45 19.54 -14.38 7.73
CA ALA A 45 19.72 -15.64 7.03
C ALA A 45 18.90 -15.73 5.72
N LEU A 46 18.05 -14.75 5.42
CA LEU A 46 17.28 -14.76 4.18
C LEU A 46 18.19 -14.54 2.96
N PRO A 47 17.98 -15.32 1.88
CA PRO A 47 18.79 -15.20 0.67
C PRO A 47 18.83 -13.76 0.14
N GLY A 48 20.06 -13.24 -0.04
CA GLY A 48 20.30 -11.92 -0.60
C GLY A 48 20.03 -10.73 0.31
N PHE A 49 19.60 -10.93 1.55
CA PHE A 49 19.44 -9.82 2.49
C PHE A 49 20.81 -9.15 2.76
N PRO A 50 20.90 -7.81 2.85
CA PRO A 50 19.83 -6.80 2.84
C PRO A 50 19.41 -6.30 1.45
N GLY A 51 19.77 -6.99 0.37
CA GLY A 51 19.45 -6.64 -1.00
C GLY A 51 20.34 -5.53 -1.58
N PRO A 52 20.05 -5.12 -2.80
CA PRO A 52 20.74 -4.01 -3.43
C PRO A 52 20.31 -2.69 -2.76
N ASP A 53 21.29 -1.84 -2.50
CA ASP A 53 21.11 -0.49 -1.96
C ASP A 53 20.19 -0.41 -0.71
N PRO A 54 20.58 -1.01 0.41
CA PRO A 54 19.80 -0.93 1.65
C PRO A 54 19.73 0.49 2.22
N ALA A 55 20.66 1.37 1.84
CA ALA A 55 20.66 2.79 2.23
C ALA A 55 19.42 3.51 1.68
N ALA A 56 19.06 3.29 0.42
CA ALA A 56 17.83 3.85 -0.15
C ALA A 56 16.56 3.36 0.58
N SER A 57 16.57 2.13 1.11
CA SER A 57 15.48 1.61 1.94
C SER A 57 15.42 2.28 3.32
N LEU A 58 16.58 2.56 3.92
CA LEU A 58 16.67 3.33 5.16
C LEU A 58 16.16 4.76 4.95
N ASP A 59 16.50 5.39 3.83
CA ASP A 59 16.02 6.73 3.51
C ASP A 59 14.50 6.76 3.25
N ALA A 60 13.96 5.75 2.56
CA ALA A 60 12.52 5.59 2.41
C ALA A 60 11.82 5.42 3.78
N PHE A 61 12.42 4.64 4.70
CA PHE A 61 11.93 4.49 6.07
C PHE A 61 11.96 5.82 6.82
N ARG A 62 13.06 6.55 6.78
CA ARG A 62 13.20 7.89 7.41
C ARG A 62 12.14 8.88 6.91
N ARG A 63 11.83 8.87 5.62
CA ARG A 63 10.76 9.72 5.07
C ARG A 63 9.42 9.42 5.71
N THR A 64 9.07 8.14 5.86
CA THR A 64 7.81 7.77 6.54
C THR A 64 7.80 8.16 8.01
N CYS A 65 8.97 8.19 8.67
CA CYS A 65 9.10 8.66 10.06
C CYS A 65 8.87 10.17 10.22
N ALA A 66 9.10 10.96 9.17
CA ALA A 66 8.88 12.41 9.18
C ALA A 66 7.41 12.79 8.94
N ALA A 67 6.58 11.83 8.49
CA ALA A 67 5.16 12.08 8.28
C ALA A 67 4.41 12.21 9.60
N PRO A 68 3.36 13.06 9.67
CA PRO A 68 2.42 12.99 10.78
C PRO A 68 1.79 11.59 10.83
N PRO A 69 1.52 11.06 12.04
CA PRO A 69 0.89 9.76 12.17
C PRO A 69 -0.46 9.75 11.44
N VAL A 70 -0.59 8.90 10.43
CA VAL A 70 -1.90 8.63 9.84
C VAL A 70 -2.57 7.61 10.75
N GLU A 71 -3.72 7.96 11.33
CA GLU A 71 -4.52 7.03 12.11
C GLU A 71 -5.06 5.93 11.18
N ILE A 72 -4.35 4.83 11.17
CA ILE A 72 -4.81 3.58 10.61
C ILE A 72 -4.97 2.63 11.79
N ALA A 73 -6.09 1.95 11.88
CA ALA A 73 -6.32 0.91 12.87
C ALA A 73 -5.82 -0.44 12.33
N PRO A 74 -4.53 -0.77 12.48
CA PRO A 74 -4.05 -2.04 11.99
C PRO A 74 -4.38 -3.14 12.98
N THR A 75 -4.70 -4.28 12.42
CA THR A 75 -5.04 -5.50 13.19
C THR A 75 -3.80 -6.19 13.76
N VAL A 76 -2.58 -5.76 13.41
CA VAL A 76 -1.35 -6.49 13.72
C VAL A 76 -0.45 -5.78 14.72
N ALA A 77 0.14 -6.61 15.58
CA ALA A 77 1.09 -6.24 16.62
C ALA A 77 2.33 -5.52 16.08
N GLY A 78 2.71 -4.55 16.80
CA GLY A 78 3.76 -3.58 16.61
C GLY A 78 3.14 -2.27 17.01
N SER A 79 3.39 -1.81 18.25
CA SER A 79 2.77 -0.58 18.71
C SER A 79 3.26 0.58 17.86
N ALA A 80 2.42 1.60 17.68
CA ALA A 80 2.84 2.85 17.05
C ALA A 80 4.05 3.46 17.79
N GLU A 81 4.14 3.22 19.09
CA GLU A 81 5.24 3.66 19.96
C GLU A 81 6.56 2.96 19.61
N ASP A 82 6.53 1.64 19.34
CA ASP A 82 7.73 0.88 18.96
C ASP A 82 8.25 1.30 17.59
N LEU A 83 7.34 1.55 16.63
CA LEU A 83 7.71 2.09 15.32
C LEU A 83 8.32 3.50 15.46
N THR A 84 7.71 4.36 16.28
CA THR A 84 8.24 5.70 16.59
C THR A 84 9.62 5.61 17.25
N ALA A 85 9.86 4.63 18.12
CA ALA A 85 11.17 4.39 18.72
C ALA A 85 12.20 3.93 17.67
N ALA A 86 11.82 3.07 16.73
CA ALA A 86 12.67 2.68 15.60
C ALA A 86 12.98 3.89 14.70
N CYS A 87 12.02 4.76 14.45
CA CYS A 87 12.21 6.02 13.72
C CYS A 87 13.27 6.92 14.37
N ARG A 88 13.19 7.11 15.68
CA ARG A 88 14.21 7.90 16.39
C ARG A 88 15.61 7.32 16.25
N ARG A 89 15.74 5.99 16.32
CA ARG A 89 17.04 5.30 16.11
C ARG A 89 17.54 5.43 14.68
N ALA A 90 16.64 5.40 13.69
CA ALA A 90 16.99 5.53 12.28
C ALA A 90 17.65 6.86 11.94
N ALA A 91 17.33 7.94 12.65
CA ALA A 91 17.77 9.30 12.34
C ALA A 91 19.30 9.46 12.30
N SER A 92 20.05 8.70 13.11
CA SER A 92 21.51 8.78 13.25
C SER A 92 22.26 7.59 12.65
N VAL A 93 21.59 6.70 11.92
CA VAL A 93 22.23 5.51 11.31
C VAL A 93 22.98 5.93 10.05
N GLU A 94 24.23 5.51 9.91
CA GLU A 94 24.98 5.76 8.69
C GLU A 94 24.48 4.85 7.54
N PRO A 95 24.56 5.28 6.27
CA PRO A 95 24.03 4.51 5.12
C PRO A 95 24.56 3.09 5.03
N GLN A 96 25.85 2.85 5.34
CA GLN A 96 26.48 1.53 5.33
C GLN A 96 25.96 0.59 6.43
N GLU A 97 25.32 1.11 7.46
CA GLU A 97 24.74 0.34 8.55
C GLU A 97 23.27 -0.02 8.33
N ALA A 98 22.69 0.38 7.19
CA ALA A 98 21.26 0.24 6.92
C ALA A 98 20.77 -1.21 7.10
N GLY A 99 21.46 -2.21 6.56
CA GLY A 99 21.09 -3.62 6.74
C GLY A 99 21.10 -4.06 8.21
N THR A 100 22.16 -3.66 8.94
CA THR A 100 22.30 -3.92 10.38
C THR A 100 21.23 -3.22 11.19
N PHE A 101 20.82 -2.01 10.79
CA PHE A 101 19.72 -1.29 11.45
C PHE A 101 18.44 -2.12 11.43
N PHE A 102 18.04 -2.67 10.29
CA PHE A 102 16.81 -3.45 10.19
C PHE A 102 16.86 -4.74 11.01
N THR A 103 17.97 -5.49 10.97
CA THR A 103 18.11 -6.72 11.78
C THR A 103 18.10 -6.47 13.29
N ARG A 104 18.66 -5.35 13.73
CA ARG A 104 18.74 -5.02 15.17
C ARG A 104 17.41 -4.49 15.72
N ASN A 105 16.63 -3.78 14.91
CA ASN A 105 15.47 -3.04 15.39
C ASN A 105 14.13 -3.70 15.08
N PHE A 106 14.11 -4.76 14.27
CA PHE A 106 12.89 -5.42 13.85
C PHE A 106 12.99 -6.93 14.02
N ASP A 107 11.87 -7.55 14.37
CA ASP A 107 11.65 -8.99 14.26
C ASP A 107 10.97 -9.28 12.92
N ALA A 108 11.45 -10.29 12.21
CA ALA A 108 10.98 -10.60 10.88
C ALA A 108 10.03 -11.80 10.89
N TYR A 109 8.94 -11.68 10.13
CA TYR A 109 7.93 -12.72 10.03
C TYR A 109 7.52 -12.94 8.59
N ARG A 110 7.60 -14.18 8.13
CA ARG A 110 7.05 -14.58 6.83
C ARG A 110 5.53 -14.65 6.92
N ILE A 111 4.86 -14.01 5.98
CA ILE A 111 3.41 -14.05 5.86
C ILE A 111 3.02 -15.34 5.15
N VAL A 112 2.25 -16.19 5.82
CA VAL A 112 1.76 -17.46 5.30
C VAL A 112 0.25 -17.44 5.24
N SER A 113 -0.29 -17.40 4.05
CA SER A 113 -1.74 -17.40 3.82
C SER A 113 -2.29 -18.82 3.77
N PRO A 114 -3.57 -19.05 4.16
CA PRO A 114 -4.20 -20.35 3.98
C PRO A 114 -4.19 -20.76 2.51
N GLY A 115 -4.10 -22.06 2.27
CA GLY A 115 -4.24 -22.63 0.94
C GLY A 115 -5.68 -22.54 0.44
N GLU A 116 -5.87 -22.52 -0.87
CA GLU A 116 -7.20 -22.54 -1.48
C GLU A 116 -7.87 -23.91 -1.24
N ALA A 117 -9.15 -23.90 -0.89
CA ALA A 117 -9.96 -25.11 -0.68
C ALA A 117 -9.31 -26.19 0.23
N GLY A 118 -8.54 -25.76 1.25
CA GLY A 118 -7.85 -26.68 2.16
C GLY A 118 -6.52 -27.23 1.64
N GLY A 119 -5.97 -26.63 0.58
CA GLY A 119 -4.64 -26.95 0.05
C GLY A 119 -3.50 -26.52 0.99
N ALA A 120 -2.25 -26.74 0.56
CA ALA A 120 -1.06 -26.36 1.34
C ALA A 120 -0.99 -24.84 1.55
N PRO A 121 -0.54 -24.37 2.73
CA PRO A 121 -0.35 -22.96 3.00
C PRO A 121 0.57 -22.28 1.96
N ARG A 122 0.21 -21.06 1.54
CA ARG A 122 0.97 -20.30 0.54
C ARG A 122 1.96 -19.38 1.24
N ARG A 123 3.25 -19.52 0.89
CA ARG A 123 4.36 -18.71 1.40
C ARG A 123 4.74 -17.58 0.46
N THR A 124 4.06 -17.47 -0.67
CA THR A 124 4.19 -16.37 -1.63
C THR A 124 2.90 -15.56 -1.70
N GLY A 125 3.05 -14.28 -1.87
CA GLY A 125 1.98 -13.34 -2.14
C GLY A 125 2.04 -12.85 -3.59
N PHE A 126 1.35 -11.75 -3.87
CA PHE A 126 1.26 -11.19 -5.21
C PHE A 126 1.79 -9.75 -5.23
N LEU A 127 2.84 -9.53 -6.00
CA LEU A 127 3.48 -8.25 -6.23
C LEU A 127 3.15 -7.73 -7.61
N THR A 128 2.69 -6.49 -7.70
CA THR A 128 2.54 -5.73 -8.93
C THR A 128 3.34 -4.44 -8.85
N GLY A 129 3.37 -3.66 -9.94
CA GLY A 129 4.03 -2.38 -9.98
C GLY A 129 3.07 -1.26 -10.37
N TYR A 130 3.36 -0.07 -9.87
CA TYR A 130 2.73 1.17 -10.31
C TYR A 130 3.78 2.26 -10.51
N PHE A 131 3.38 3.35 -11.17
CA PHE A 131 4.28 4.42 -11.55
C PHE A 131 3.55 5.76 -11.60
N GLU A 132 4.30 6.86 -11.64
CA GLU A 132 3.77 8.18 -11.94
C GLU A 132 3.86 8.43 -13.45
N PRO A 133 2.73 8.53 -14.20
CA PRO A 133 2.77 8.90 -15.62
C PRO A 133 3.36 10.29 -15.79
N GLU A 134 4.19 10.47 -16.83
CA GLU A 134 4.61 11.79 -17.31
C GLU A 134 3.86 12.09 -18.60
N LEU A 135 3.06 13.15 -18.59
CA LEU A 135 2.10 13.50 -19.62
C LEU A 135 2.36 14.91 -20.14
N THR A 136 1.75 15.26 -21.27
CA THR A 136 1.77 16.63 -21.79
C THR A 136 0.39 17.27 -21.60
N GLY A 137 0.36 18.50 -21.07
CA GLY A 137 -0.88 19.22 -20.82
C GLY A 137 -0.70 20.73 -20.93
N ALA A 138 -1.80 21.47 -20.84
CA ALA A 138 -1.83 22.92 -20.83
C ALA A 138 -2.80 23.44 -19.76
N LEU A 139 -2.50 24.60 -19.15
CA LEU A 139 -3.38 25.21 -18.14
C LEU A 139 -4.70 25.74 -18.72
N VAL A 140 -4.74 25.96 -20.03
CA VAL A 140 -5.92 26.49 -20.76
C VAL A 140 -6.28 25.52 -21.88
N ALA A 141 -7.59 25.33 -22.07
CA ALA A 141 -8.09 24.54 -23.20
C ALA A 141 -7.67 25.14 -24.53
N GLY A 142 -7.33 24.28 -25.48
CA GLY A 142 -6.90 24.73 -26.81
C GLY A 142 -6.75 23.57 -27.78
N PRO A 143 -6.34 23.84 -29.02
CA PRO A 143 -6.10 22.80 -30.00
C PRO A 143 -5.12 21.73 -29.47
N GLY A 144 -5.58 20.48 -29.42
CA GLY A 144 -4.79 19.36 -28.89
C GLY A 144 -4.71 19.23 -27.37
N PHE A 145 -5.42 20.06 -26.60
CA PHE A 145 -5.52 19.98 -25.13
C PHE A 145 -6.98 20.10 -24.72
N THR A 146 -7.70 18.99 -24.74
CA THR A 146 -9.17 18.94 -24.61
C THR A 146 -9.67 18.08 -23.46
N ALA A 147 -8.83 17.25 -22.84
CA ALA A 147 -9.21 16.35 -21.75
C ALA A 147 -9.00 17.03 -20.38
N PRO A 148 -10.07 17.52 -19.69
CA PRO A 148 -9.94 18.30 -18.48
C PRO A 148 -9.64 17.42 -17.27
N ALA A 149 -8.55 17.66 -16.55
CA ALA A 149 -8.31 17.15 -15.22
C ALA A 149 -9.02 18.06 -14.22
N LEU A 150 -10.02 17.52 -13.49
CA LEU A 150 -10.90 18.31 -12.64
C LEU A 150 -10.38 18.38 -11.21
N ALA A 151 -10.54 19.57 -10.60
CA ALA A 151 -10.35 19.79 -9.18
C ALA A 151 -11.43 19.05 -8.36
N ARG A 152 -11.11 18.75 -7.09
CA ARG A 152 -12.09 18.26 -6.13
C ARG A 152 -13.23 19.26 -5.98
N PRO A 153 -14.47 18.84 -6.14
CA PRO A 153 -15.64 19.67 -5.87
C PRO A 153 -15.86 19.87 -4.37
N ASP A 154 -16.39 21.03 -4.00
CA ASP A 154 -16.58 21.41 -2.59
C ASP A 154 -17.69 20.58 -1.92
N ASP A 155 -18.65 20.06 -2.70
CA ASP A 155 -19.77 19.21 -2.25
C ASP A 155 -19.41 17.71 -2.16
N LEU A 156 -18.17 17.33 -2.47
CA LEU A 156 -17.71 15.95 -2.40
C LEU A 156 -17.33 15.57 -0.96
N VAL A 157 -18.06 14.64 -0.37
CA VAL A 157 -17.79 14.06 0.95
C VAL A 157 -17.21 12.66 0.77
N SER A 158 -15.96 12.46 1.19
CA SER A 158 -15.35 11.12 1.26
C SER A 158 -15.87 10.39 2.49
N LEU A 159 -16.16 9.09 2.35
CA LEU A 159 -16.61 8.23 3.44
C LEU A 159 -15.46 7.37 3.93
N ALA A 160 -15.29 7.31 5.24
CA ALA A 160 -14.31 6.42 5.87
C ALA A 160 -14.67 4.94 5.65
N PRO A 161 -13.72 3.99 5.78
CA PRO A 161 -14.04 2.57 5.74
C PRO A 161 -15.14 2.21 6.74
N GLY A 162 -16.21 1.57 6.26
CA GLY A 162 -17.38 1.22 7.09
C GLY A 162 -18.37 2.36 7.33
N GLU A 163 -18.04 3.60 7.00
CA GLU A 163 -18.96 4.72 7.09
C GLU A 163 -20.04 4.62 6.01
N THR A 164 -21.28 4.84 6.39
CA THR A 164 -22.43 4.92 5.49
C THR A 164 -23.23 6.18 5.77
N LYS A 165 -24.02 6.62 4.80
CA LYS A 165 -24.95 7.74 4.97
C LYS A 165 -26.37 7.25 4.71
N PRO A 166 -27.40 7.76 5.42
CA PRO A 166 -28.79 7.39 5.20
C PRO A 166 -29.19 7.55 3.73
N GLY A 167 -29.83 6.54 3.16
CA GLY A 167 -30.32 6.56 1.78
C GLY A 167 -29.26 6.27 0.69
N LEU A 168 -28.00 6.05 1.06
CA LEU A 168 -26.94 5.68 0.13
C LEU A 168 -26.67 4.18 0.14
N ASP A 169 -26.25 3.66 -1.02
CA ASP A 169 -25.70 2.30 -1.13
C ASP A 169 -24.45 2.16 -0.26
N PRO A 170 -24.38 1.20 0.66
CA PRO A 170 -23.23 0.96 1.53
C PRO A 170 -21.92 0.66 0.78
N ALA A 171 -21.99 0.28 -0.50
CA ALA A 171 -20.80 0.07 -1.34
C ALA A 171 -20.13 1.38 -1.76
N LEU A 172 -20.82 2.52 -1.70
CA LEU A 172 -20.26 3.82 -2.06
C LEU A 172 -19.20 4.26 -1.03
N ARG A 173 -18.19 4.94 -1.52
CA ARG A 173 -17.08 5.48 -0.70
C ARG A 173 -17.00 7.00 -0.76
N ALA A 174 -17.98 7.65 -1.36
CA ALA A 174 -18.19 9.09 -1.31
C ALA A 174 -19.64 9.42 -1.61
N ALA A 175 -20.03 10.63 -1.21
CA ALA A 175 -21.36 11.18 -1.41
C ALA A 175 -21.26 12.62 -1.89
N ARG A 176 -22.33 13.13 -2.47
CA ARG A 176 -22.53 14.56 -2.69
C ARG A 176 -23.34 15.11 -1.51
N ALA A 177 -22.83 16.15 -0.86
CA ALA A 177 -23.60 16.91 0.11
C ALA A 177 -24.63 17.78 -0.61
N THR A 178 -25.85 17.79 -0.11
CA THR A 178 -26.96 18.64 -0.60
C THR A 178 -27.58 19.37 0.59
N GLU A 179 -28.44 20.33 0.34
CA GLU A 179 -29.15 21.04 1.41
C GLU A 179 -30.04 20.11 2.26
N THR A 180 -30.50 19.00 1.70
CA THR A 180 -31.42 18.06 2.36
C THR A 180 -30.77 16.76 2.80
N GLY A 181 -29.45 16.58 2.59
CA GLY A 181 -28.75 15.37 2.99
C GLY A 181 -27.63 14.96 2.04
N PHE A 182 -27.61 13.69 1.67
CA PHE A 182 -26.55 13.12 0.84
C PHE A 182 -27.14 12.39 -0.36
N GLU A 183 -26.47 12.51 -1.50
CA GLU A 183 -26.80 11.79 -2.73
C GLU A 183 -25.56 11.05 -3.26
N PRO A 184 -25.77 9.99 -4.07
CA PRO A 184 -24.65 9.37 -4.78
C PRO A 184 -23.94 10.38 -5.68
N TYR A 185 -22.61 10.44 -5.62
CA TYR A 185 -21.87 11.26 -6.57
C TYR A 185 -22.08 10.74 -8.00
N PRO A 186 -22.12 11.61 -9.04
CA PRO A 186 -22.24 11.19 -10.43
C PRO A 186 -21.14 10.20 -10.82
N ASP A 187 -21.47 9.26 -11.69
CA ASP A 187 -20.50 8.34 -12.28
C ASP A 187 -19.66 9.04 -13.36
N ARG A 188 -18.63 8.34 -13.86
CA ARG A 188 -17.74 8.85 -14.90
C ARG A 188 -18.51 9.34 -16.14
N ALA A 189 -19.45 8.54 -16.64
CA ALA A 189 -20.19 8.88 -17.84
C ALA A 189 -20.96 10.18 -17.68
N SER A 190 -21.63 10.36 -16.54
CA SER A 190 -22.35 11.58 -16.18
C SER A 190 -21.43 12.78 -16.03
N ILE A 191 -20.26 12.61 -15.36
CA ILE A 191 -19.25 13.67 -15.19
C ILE A 191 -18.72 14.13 -16.55
N GLU A 192 -18.34 13.19 -17.41
CA GLU A 192 -17.80 13.47 -18.77
C GLU A 192 -18.88 14.03 -19.72
N ALA A 193 -20.16 13.79 -19.45
CA ALA A 193 -21.28 14.39 -20.17
C ALA A 193 -21.66 15.80 -19.64
N GLY A 194 -20.91 16.36 -18.69
CA GLY A 194 -21.18 17.69 -18.13
C GLY A 194 -22.15 17.68 -16.95
N GLY A 195 -22.48 16.54 -16.35
CA GLY A 195 -23.42 16.40 -15.23
C GLY A 195 -23.00 17.08 -13.94
N MET A 196 -21.81 17.67 -13.90
CA MET A 196 -21.34 18.49 -12.78
C MET A 196 -21.69 19.99 -12.94
N GLY A 197 -21.96 20.47 -14.18
CA GLY A 197 -22.22 21.89 -14.46
C GLY A 197 -21.04 22.76 -13.95
N GLU A 198 -21.37 23.87 -13.29
CA GLU A 198 -20.38 24.83 -12.76
C GLU A 198 -19.44 24.27 -11.69
N ARG A 199 -19.75 23.12 -11.09
CA ARG A 199 -18.87 22.43 -10.13
C ARG A 199 -17.66 21.76 -10.81
N ALA A 200 -17.68 21.59 -12.13
CA ALA A 200 -16.56 21.11 -12.89
C ALA A 200 -15.52 22.23 -13.05
N ARG A 201 -14.44 22.19 -12.24
CA ARG A 201 -13.35 23.16 -12.26
C ARG A 201 -12.10 22.50 -12.86
N PRO A 202 -11.79 22.71 -14.15
CA PRO A 202 -10.56 22.20 -14.74
C PRO A 202 -9.32 22.85 -14.12
N LEU A 203 -8.34 22.02 -13.74
CA LEU A 203 -7.01 22.45 -13.30
C LEU A 203 -6.06 22.65 -14.47
N LEU A 204 -6.14 21.74 -15.42
CA LEU A 204 -5.42 21.75 -16.68
C LEU A 204 -6.11 20.79 -17.67
N TYR A 205 -5.63 20.79 -18.91
CA TYR A 205 -6.15 19.95 -19.99
C TYR A 205 -5.03 19.08 -20.53
N LEU A 206 -5.26 17.77 -20.55
CA LEU A 206 -4.37 16.81 -21.20
C LEU A 206 -4.69 16.70 -22.69
N ARG A 207 -3.72 16.18 -23.43
CA ARG A 207 -3.84 16.00 -24.87
C ARG A 207 -4.81 14.89 -25.26
N ASP A 208 -4.79 13.79 -24.51
CA ASP A 208 -5.49 12.55 -24.83
C ASP A 208 -6.39 12.11 -23.64
N PRO A 209 -7.69 11.84 -23.87
CA PRO A 209 -8.58 11.30 -22.86
C PRO A 209 -8.12 9.94 -22.29
N VAL A 210 -7.40 9.13 -23.06
CA VAL A 210 -6.83 7.86 -22.59
C VAL A 210 -5.72 8.13 -21.54
N ASP A 211 -4.92 9.19 -21.75
CA ASP A 211 -3.91 9.61 -20.79
C ASP A 211 -4.57 10.08 -19.47
N LEU A 212 -5.66 10.84 -19.56
CA LEU A 212 -6.44 11.23 -18.37
C LEU A 212 -7.00 10.01 -17.64
N PHE A 213 -7.52 9.04 -18.39
CA PHE A 213 -8.03 7.81 -17.80
C PHE A 213 -6.94 7.03 -17.07
N VAL A 214 -5.77 6.85 -17.70
CA VAL A 214 -4.61 6.18 -17.07
C VAL A 214 -4.16 6.94 -15.84
N LEU A 215 -4.03 8.27 -15.91
CA LEU A 215 -3.70 9.12 -14.76
C LEU A 215 -4.67 8.90 -13.60
N GLN A 216 -5.97 8.82 -13.87
CA GLN A 216 -6.97 8.55 -12.84
C GLN A 216 -6.86 7.13 -12.25
N VAL A 217 -6.41 6.15 -13.01
CA VAL A 217 -6.14 4.79 -12.51
C VAL A 217 -4.90 4.79 -11.61
N GLN A 218 -3.85 5.54 -11.99
CA GLN A 218 -2.61 5.65 -11.20
C GLN A 218 -2.76 6.56 -9.97
N GLY A 219 -3.73 7.48 -9.98
CA GLY A 219 -4.04 8.38 -8.86
C GLY A 219 -3.22 9.67 -8.84
N SER A 220 -2.11 9.76 -9.56
CA SER A 220 -1.27 10.96 -9.69
C SER A 220 -0.48 10.93 -10.99
N GLY A 221 0.07 12.08 -11.39
CA GLY A 221 0.95 12.14 -12.54
C GLY A 221 1.65 13.48 -12.68
N ARG A 222 2.74 13.48 -13.40
CA ARG A 222 3.53 14.65 -13.77
C ARG A 222 3.08 15.16 -15.12
N VAL A 223 2.86 16.44 -15.24
CA VAL A 223 2.41 17.09 -16.47
C VAL A 223 3.42 18.12 -16.91
N ARG A 224 3.99 17.93 -18.10
CA ARG A 224 4.86 18.91 -18.74
C ARG A 224 4.00 19.95 -19.48
N LEU A 225 4.20 21.20 -19.13
CA LEU A 225 3.52 22.34 -19.74
C LEU A 225 4.26 22.83 -21.00
N PRO A 226 3.59 23.61 -21.88
CA PRO A 226 4.22 24.14 -23.11
C PRO A 226 5.40 25.10 -22.87
N ASP A 227 5.47 25.71 -21.69
CA ASP A 227 6.56 26.58 -21.26
C ASP A 227 7.78 25.82 -20.70
N GLY A 228 7.74 24.46 -20.71
CA GLY A 228 8.80 23.60 -20.22
C GLY A 228 8.75 23.28 -18.72
N ARG A 229 7.92 23.97 -17.95
CA ARG A 229 7.70 23.62 -16.54
C ARG A 229 6.96 22.30 -16.40
N SER A 230 7.19 21.61 -15.29
CA SER A 230 6.40 20.44 -14.91
C SER A 230 5.61 20.75 -13.64
N VAL A 231 4.36 20.33 -13.63
CA VAL A 231 3.49 20.35 -12.45
C VAL A 231 3.04 18.93 -12.15
N ARG A 232 2.56 18.71 -10.95
CA ARG A 232 2.03 17.42 -10.53
C ARG A 232 0.52 17.51 -10.32
N LEU A 233 -0.21 16.56 -10.86
CA LEU A 233 -1.59 16.30 -10.49
C LEU A 233 -1.57 15.23 -9.39
N LEU A 234 -2.05 15.59 -8.21
CA LEU A 234 -2.14 14.71 -7.06
C LEU A 234 -3.60 14.35 -6.79
N TYR A 235 -3.83 13.12 -6.39
CA TYR A 235 -5.15 12.66 -5.92
C TYR A 235 -5.70 13.60 -4.85
N ASP A 236 -6.95 14.00 -5.00
CA ASP A 236 -7.65 14.88 -4.04
C ASP A 236 -9.08 14.39 -3.72
N GLY A 237 -9.45 13.25 -4.23
CA GLY A 237 -10.74 12.63 -3.96
C GLY A 237 -11.26 11.81 -5.14
N ARG A 238 -12.29 11.01 -4.85
CA ARG A 238 -12.96 10.18 -5.86
C ARG A 238 -14.47 10.24 -5.68
N ASN A 239 -15.22 9.97 -6.74
CA ASN A 239 -16.68 9.96 -6.72
C ASN A 239 -17.29 8.77 -5.92
N GLY A 240 -16.46 7.92 -5.31
CA GLY A 240 -16.91 6.81 -4.48
C GLY A 240 -17.52 5.62 -5.21
N ARG A 241 -17.63 5.67 -6.52
CA ARG A 241 -18.12 4.56 -7.34
C ARG A 241 -17.09 3.43 -7.42
N PRO A 242 -17.54 2.16 -7.59
CA PRO A 242 -16.63 1.03 -7.73
C PRO A 242 -15.77 1.14 -8.99
N TYR A 243 -14.57 0.59 -8.91
CA TYR A 243 -13.65 0.52 -10.04
C TYR A 243 -13.94 -0.70 -10.90
N THR A 244 -13.96 -0.50 -12.22
CA THR A 244 -14.05 -1.56 -13.23
C THR A 244 -12.82 -1.52 -14.13
N SER A 245 -12.12 -2.65 -14.29
CA SER A 245 -10.93 -2.72 -15.12
C SER A 245 -11.30 -2.70 -16.62
N VAL A 246 -11.00 -1.61 -17.29
CA VAL A 246 -11.23 -1.47 -18.73
C VAL A 246 -10.38 -2.46 -19.54
N ALA A 247 -9.15 -2.76 -19.10
CA ALA A 247 -8.33 -3.79 -19.73
C ALA A 247 -9.00 -5.17 -19.70
N LYS A 248 -9.67 -5.54 -18.57
CA LYS A 248 -10.46 -6.78 -18.50
C LYS A 248 -11.67 -6.77 -19.45
N LEU A 249 -12.36 -5.63 -19.54
CA LEU A 249 -13.51 -5.51 -20.47
C LEU A 249 -13.09 -5.69 -21.93
N ILE A 250 -11.94 -5.12 -22.32
CA ILE A 250 -11.37 -5.28 -23.68
C ILE A 250 -11.09 -6.77 -23.97
N VAL A 251 -10.52 -7.49 -23.00
CA VAL A 251 -10.25 -8.94 -23.13
C VAL A 251 -11.55 -9.75 -23.19
N GLN A 252 -12.49 -9.47 -22.29
CA GLN A 252 -13.80 -10.16 -22.25
C GLN A 252 -14.62 -9.97 -23.52
N ALA A 253 -14.49 -8.79 -24.14
CA ALA A 253 -15.12 -8.50 -25.45
C ALA A 253 -14.37 -9.12 -26.63
N GLY A 254 -13.26 -9.84 -26.41
CA GLY A 254 -12.48 -10.49 -27.46
C GLY A 254 -11.61 -9.57 -28.31
N HIS A 255 -11.44 -8.31 -27.89
CA HIS A 255 -10.65 -7.34 -28.66
C HIS A 255 -9.15 -7.53 -28.53
N LEU A 256 -8.68 -7.96 -27.36
CA LEU A 256 -7.28 -8.30 -27.11
C LEU A 256 -7.18 -9.60 -26.31
N PRO A 257 -6.17 -10.44 -26.57
CA PRO A 257 -5.91 -11.60 -25.71
C PRO A 257 -5.33 -11.15 -24.36
N LEU A 258 -5.59 -11.95 -23.31
CA LEU A 258 -5.01 -11.73 -21.98
C LEU A 258 -3.48 -11.93 -21.99
N GLU A 259 -3.01 -12.88 -22.80
CA GLU A 259 -1.58 -13.15 -22.98
C GLU A 259 -0.89 -11.94 -23.61
N GLY A 260 0.21 -11.50 -22.97
CA GLY A 260 0.96 -10.31 -23.41
C GLY A 260 0.17 -8.99 -23.32
N LEU A 261 -0.86 -8.93 -22.48
CA LEU A 261 -1.59 -7.69 -22.25
C LEU A 261 -0.77 -6.75 -21.35
N THR A 262 -0.24 -5.69 -21.94
CA THR A 262 0.48 -4.60 -21.25
C THR A 262 -0.34 -3.32 -21.23
N LEU A 263 0.04 -2.37 -20.38
CA LEU A 263 -0.55 -1.02 -20.34
C LEU A 263 -0.47 -0.36 -21.72
N ALA A 264 0.70 -0.37 -22.36
CA ALA A 264 0.91 0.21 -23.68
C ALA A 264 0.01 -0.44 -24.75
N ARG A 265 -0.19 -1.77 -24.68
CA ARG A 265 -0.98 -2.51 -25.67
C ARG A 265 -2.47 -2.16 -25.60
N TRP A 266 -3.09 -2.18 -24.42
CA TRP A 266 -4.52 -1.88 -24.33
C TRP A 266 -4.83 -0.37 -24.47
N THR A 267 -3.95 0.52 -24.01
CA THR A 267 -4.11 1.97 -24.24
C THR A 267 -3.88 2.35 -25.72
N GLY A 268 -2.90 1.72 -26.35
CA GLY A 268 -2.70 1.86 -27.81
C GLY A 268 -3.92 1.39 -28.61
N TRP A 269 -4.53 0.28 -28.18
CA TRP A 269 -5.77 -0.21 -28.81
C TRP A 269 -6.93 0.79 -28.63
N LEU A 270 -7.12 1.38 -27.42
CA LEU A 270 -8.14 2.42 -27.22
C LEU A 270 -7.94 3.62 -28.16
N ARG A 271 -6.70 4.09 -28.31
CA ARG A 271 -6.37 5.21 -29.22
C ARG A 271 -6.67 4.89 -30.68
N ALA A 272 -6.42 3.65 -31.08
CA ALA A 272 -6.72 3.18 -32.46
C ALA A 272 -8.22 2.94 -32.68
N ASN A 273 -9.03 2.75 -31.64
CA ASN A 273 -10.44 2.39 -31.73
C ASN A 273 -11.33 3.43 -30.98
N GLN A 274 -11.24 4.70 -31.39
CA GLN A 274 -11.86 5.84 -30.69
C GLN A 274 -13.37 5.70 -30.48
N ALA A 275 -14.10 5.08 -31.40
CA ALA A 275 -15.54 4.85 -31.29
C ALA A 275 -15.89 3.93 -30.10
N LEU A 276 -15.02 2.98 -29.76
CA LEU A 276 -15.18 2.05 -28.65
C LEU A 276 -14.51 2.53 -27.36
N ALA A 277 -13.50 3.39 -27.45
CA ALA A 277 -12.69 3.84 -26.34
C ALA A 277 -13.53 4.55 -25.27
N LYS A 278 -14.34 5.53 -25.69
CA LYS A 278 -15.17 6.31 -24.75
C LYS A 278 -16.17 5.44 -23.98
N PRO A 279 -17.02 4.62 -24.61
CA PRO A 279 -17.94 3.73 -23.89
C PRO A 279 -17.22 2.75 -22.94
N LEU A 280 -16.07 2.20 -23.36
CA LEU A 280 -15.30 1.28 -22.53
C LEU A 280 -14.70 1.96 -21.30
N MET A 281 -14.13 3.16 -21.44
CA MET A 281 -13.63 3.94 -20.30
C MET A 281 -14.77 4.36 -19.38
N GLN A 282 -15.94 4.71 -19.89
CA GLN A 282 -17.13 5.06 -19.13
C GLN A 282 -17.77 3.89 -18.38
N ALA A 283 -17.52 2.65 -18.82
CA ALA A 283 -17.93 1.45 -18.08
C ALA A 283 -17.21 1.33 -16.71
N ASN A 284 -16.06 2.03 -16.52
CA ASN A 284 -15.50 2.27 -15.20
C ASN A 284 -16.19 3.49 -14.57
N ALA A 285 -17.15 3.26 -13.70
CA ALA A 285 -17.91 4.31 -13.01
C ALA A 285 -17.06 5.20 -12.08
N SER A 286 -15.89 4.72 -11.64
CA SER A 286 -14.98 5.47 -10.76
C SER A 286 -14.35 6.65 -11.47
N TYR A 287 -14.32 7.82 -10.80
CA TYR A 287 -13.69 9.04 -11.28
C TYR A 287 -12.84 9.67 -10.17
N ILE A 288 -11.64 10.12 -10.53
CA ILE A 288 -10.67 10.73 -9.61
C ILE A 288 -10.60 12.24 -9.88
N PHE A 289 -10.60 13.02 -8.80
CA PHE A 289 -10.37 14.46 -8.78
C PHE A 289 -8.96 14.76 -8.29
N PHE A 290 -8.41 15.89 -8.72
CA PHE A 290 -7.01 16.22 -8.50
C PHE A 290 -6.84 17.60 -7.84
N ARG A 291 -5.63 17.83 -7.32
CA ARG A 291 -5.08 19.15 -7.01
C ARG A 291 -3.74 19.31 -7.69
N LEU A 292 -3.36 20.54 -7.99
CA LEU A 292 -2.03 20.88 -8.52
C LEU A 292 -1.01 20.96 -7.38
N ALA A 293 0.21 20.52 -7.69
CA ALA A 293 1.37 20.69 -6.84
C ALA A 293 2.63 20.92 -7.68
N GLU A 294 3.65 21.48 -7.08
CA GLU A 294 4.98 21.60 -7.67
C GLU A 294 5.72 20.25 -7.64
N VAL A 295 6.70 20.11 -8.50
CA VAL A 295 7.64 18.99 -8.51
C VAL A 295 8.88 19.43 -7.74
N GLU A 296 8.91 19.21 -6.43
CA GLU A 296 10.01 19.64 -5.56
C GLU A 296 11.29 18.83 -5.83
N ASP A 297 11.20 17.53 -5.85
CA ASP A 297 12.30 16.61 -6.17
C ASP A 297 11.90 15.73 -7.37
N PRO A 298 12.55 15.90 -8.55
CA PRO A 298 12.28 15.07 -9.72
C PRO A 298 12.62 13.59 -9.55
N GLY A 299 13.53 13.24 -8.62
CA GLY A 299 13.95 11.86 -8.34
C GLY A 299 12.95 11.10 -7.46
N LEU A 300 12.04 11.82 -6.80
CA LEU A 300 11.00 11.23 -5.98
C LEU A 300 9.63 11.29 -6.66
N GLY A 301 8.79 10.35 -6.31
CA GLY A 301 7.39 10.30 -6.74
C GLY A 301 6.49 11.30 -6.04
N PRO A 302 5.18 11.24 -6.32
CA PRO A 302 4.19 12.01 -5.60
C PRO A 302 4.12 11.58 -4.13
N PRO A 303 3.52 12.39 -3.23
CA PRO A 303 3.17 11.91 -1.91
C PRO A 303 2.22 10.71 -2.00
N GLY A 304 2.61 9.60 -1.38
CA GLY A 304 1.72 8.45 -1.18
C GLY A 304 0.71 8.69 -0.06
N ALA A 305 -0.09 7.70 0.25
CA ALA A 305 -1.09 7.78 1.32
C ALA A 305 -0.49 8.00 2.72
N ALA A 306 0.79 7.68 2.92
CA ALA A 306 1.55 8.06 4.12
C ALA A 306 1.86 9.56 4.21
N GLY A 307 1.52 10.36 3.20
CA GLY A 307 1.80 11.80 3.17
C GLY A 307 3.25 12.17 2.82
N VAL A 308 4.08 11.22 2.39
CA VAL A 308 5.49 11.43 2.05
C VAL A 308 5.77 11.07 0.60
N PRO A 309 6.78 11.74 -0.05
CA PRO A 309 7.18 11.40 -1.40
C PRO A 309 7.60 9.94 -1.54
N LEU A 310 7.10 9.28 -2.58
CA LEU A 310 7.41 7.89 -2.88
C LEU A 310 8.83 7.74 -3.42
N THR A 311 9.54 6.74 -2.94
CA THR A 311 10.89 6.40 -3.39
C THR A 311 10.83 5.27 -4.40
N PRO A 312 11.31 5.47 -5.65
CA PRO A 312 11.32 4.42 -6.67
C PRO A 312 12.00 3.14 -6.20
N GLY A 313 11.33 2.00 -6.40
CA GLY A 313 11.80 0.68 -6.00
C GLY A 313 11.87 0.43 -4.48
N ARG A 314 11.40 1.37 -3.64
CA ARG A 314 11.45 1.26 -2.17
C ARG A 314 10.10 1.52 -1.48
N SER A 315 9.21 2.27 -2.09
CA SER A 315 7.87 2.51 -1.55
C SER A 315 6.90 1.44 -2.02
N LEU A 316 6.20 0.83 -1.06
CA LEU A 316 5.22 -0.23 -1.29
C LEU A 316 3.82 0.26 -0.92
N ALA A 317 2.87 0.10 -1.82
CA ALA A 317 1.46 0.20 -1.48
C ALA A 317 0.99 -1.14 -0.87
N VAL A 318 0.28 -1.05 0.24
CA VAL A 318 -0.17 -2.19 1.05
C VAL A 318 -1.66 -2.07 1.38
N ASP A 319 -2.25 -3.14 1.92
CA ASP A 319 -3.57 -3.08 2.54
C ASP A 319 -3.49 -2.28 3.85
N SER A 320 -3.98 -1.05 3.82
CA SER A 320 -3.93 -0.12 4.95
C SER A 320 -4.83 -0.54 6.13
N ASN A 321 -5.77 -1.47 5.92
CA ASN A 321 -6.53 -2.05 7.04
C ASN A 321 -5.69 -3.06 7.84
N LEU A 322 -4.62 -3.58 7.26
CA LEU A 322 -3.76 -4.60 7.85
C LEU A 322 -2.40 -4.05 8.28
N TRP A 323 -1.82 -3.12 7.52
CA TRP A 323 -0.45 -2.67 7.71
C TRP A 323 -0.35 -1.15 7.94
N ARG A 324 0.46 -0.74 8.92
CA ARG A 324 0.80 0.67 9.13
C ARG A 324 1.74 1.17 8.05
N TYR A 325 1.59 2.43 7.65
CA TYR A 325 2.65 3.12 6.91
C TYR A 325 3.90 3.25 7.78
N GLY A 326 5.05 3.16 7.15
CA GLY A 326 6.34 3.04 7.81
C GLY A 326 6.75 1.59 8.14
N THR A 327 5.87 0.59 8.01
CA THR A 327 6.23 -0.81 8.20
C THR A 327 7.18 -1.27 7.10
N PRO A 328 8.40 -1.76 7.43
CA PRO A 328 9.30 -2.32 6.43
C PRO A 328 8.91 -3.75 6.07
N PHE A 329 9.20 -4.13 4.83
CA PHE A 329 9.05 -5.49 4.32
C PHE A 329 10.31 -5.93 3.59
N TRP A 330 10.65 -7.22 3.71
CA TRP A 330 11.53 -7.88 2.78
C TRP A 330 10.69 -8.66 1.76
N LEU A 331 10.81 -8.29 0.50
CA LEU A 331 10.24 -9.04 -0.62
C LEU A 331 11.25 -10.12 -1.01
N ASP A 332 10.92 -11.38 -0.75
CA ASP A 332 11.79 -12.55 -0.92
C ASP A 332 11.53 -13.22 -2.26
N GLY A 333 12.40 -13.03 -3.21
CA GLY A 333 12.29 -13.56 -4.56
C GLY A 333 12.78 -12.58 -5.64
N ARG A 334 12.80 -13.03 -6.87
CA ARG A 334 13.14 -12.18 -8.02
C ARG A 334 11.99 -11.22 -8.32
N ILE A 335 12.31 -9.98 -8.52
CA ILE A 335 11.36 -8.89 -8.80
C ILE A 335 11.67 -8.33 -10.19
N ALA A 336 10.68 -8.32 -11.07
CA ALA A 336 10.81 -7.82 -12.44
C ALA A 336 11.96 -8.45 -13.25
N GLY A 337 12.30 -9.71 -12.96
CA GLY A 337 13.39 -10.42 -13.63
C GLY A 337 14.80 -10.00 -13.20
N GLU A 338 14.92 -9.15 -12.17
CA GLU A 338 16.23 -8.76 -11.63
C GLU A 338 16.97 -9.96 -11.01
N ASP A 339 18.31 -9.96 -11.10
CA ASP A 339 19.13 -11.05 -10.56
C ASP A 339 19.20 -11.05 -9.02
N ALA A 340 18.87 -9.92 -8.39
CA ALA A 340 18.84 -9.82 -6.93
C ALA A 340 17.71 -10.67 -6.33
N PRO A 341 18.00 -11.53 -5.34
CA PRO A 341 17.02 -12.47 -4.79
C PRO A 341 16.06 -11.87 -3.79
N GLY A 342 15.98 -10.55 -3.68
CA GLY A 342 15.05 -9.87 -2.80
C GLY A 342 15.29 -8.38 -2.66
N ARG A 343 14.34 -7.69 -2.00
CA ARG A 343 14.37 -6.23 -1.85
C ARG A 343 13.74 -5.78 -0.55
N LEU A 344 14.42 -4.87 0.15
CA LEU A 344 13.86 -4.18 1.30
C LEU A 344 13.04 -2.97 0.85
N VAL A 345 11.79 -2.91 1.27
CA VAL A 345 10.81 -1.87 0.90
C VAL A 345 10.04 -1.39 2.13
N VAL A 346 9.35 -0.26 2.02
CA VAL A 346 8.63 0.36 3.13
C VAL A 346 7.19 0.67 2.70
N ALA A 347 6.22 0.31 3.53
CA ALA A 347 4.82 0.69 3.32
C ALA A 347 4.67 2.21 3.37
N ALA A 348 4.33 2.83 2.25
CA ALA A 348 4.19 4.28 2.13
C ALA A 348 2.93 4.70 1.37
N ASP A 349 2.19 3.74 0.83
CA ASP A 349 1.01 3.99 0.02
C ASP A 349 -0.04 2.89 0.17
N THR A 350 -1.20 3.08 -0.45
CA THR A 350 -2.29 2.11 -0.53
C THR A 350 -3.04 2.26 -1.84
N GLY A 351 -3.90 1.29 -2.14
CA GLY A 351 -4.78 1.35 -3.31
C GLY A 351 -6.00 0.47 -3.11
N SER A 352 -7.12 0.83 -3.76
CA SER A 352 -8.38 0.10 -3.61
C SER A 352 -8.34 -1.37 -4.09
N ALA A 353 -7.36 -1.72 -4.91
CA ALA A 353 -7.11 -3.08 -5.40
C ALA A 353 -6.02 -3.81 -4.59
N ILE A 354 -5.43 -3.15 -3.59
CA ILE A 354 -4.36 -3.70 -2.76
C ILE A 354 -4.99 -4.23 -1.48
N VAL A 355 -5.49 -5.45 -1.55
CA VAL A 355 -6.25 -6.09 -0.46
C VAL A 355 -5.61 -7.42 -0.09
N GLY A 356 -5.35 -7.61 1.20
CA GLY A 356 -4.80 -8.84 1.77
C GLY A 356 -3.39 -8.71 2.34
N PRO A 357 -2.98 -9.68 3.19
CA PRO A 357 -1.77 -9.57 4.00
C PRO A 357 -0.47 -9.66 3.19
N ALA A 358 -0.45 -10.46 2.11
CA ALA A 358 0.70 -10.64 1.23
C ALA A 358 0.39 -10.10 -0.18
N ARG A 359 -0.21 -8.90 -0.26
CA ARG A 359 -0.46 -8.16 -1.48
C ARG A 359 0.29 -6.83 -1.42
N GLY A 360 1.11 -6.56 -2.43
CA GLY A 360 1.86 -5.31 -2.52
C GLY A 360 1.86 -4.76 -3.94
N ASP A 361 1.99 -3.43 -4.06
CA ASP A 361 2.19 -2.73 -5.32
C ASP A 361 3.43 -1.84 -5.19
N LEU A 362 4.48 -2.12 -5.96
CA LEU A 362 5.78 -1.46 -5.83
C LEU A 362 5.81 -0.20 -6.70
N TYR A 363 6.12 0.94 -6.10
CA TYR A 363 6.35 2.17 -6.85
C TYR A 363 7.65 2.09 -7.64
N LEU A 364 7.59 2.20 -8.96
CA LEU A 364 8.75 2.02 -9.84
C LEU A 364 9.33 3.33 -10.41
N GLY A 365 8.70 4.47 -10.08
CA GLY A 365 9.21 5.77 -10.51
C GLY A 365 8.27 6.51 -11.44
N THR A 366 8.81 7.47 -12.19
CA THR A 366 8.06 8.37 -13.05
C THR A 366 8.42 8.15 -14.52
N GLY A 367 7.44 8.30 -15.41
CA GLY A 367 7.62 8.32 -16.86
C GLY A 367 7.53 6.95 -17.54
N GLU A 368 7.86 6.90 -18.83
CA GLU A 368 7.60 5.76 -19.71
C GLU A 368 8.34 4.48 -19.27
N ALA A 369 9.62 4.59 -18.95
CA ALA A 369 10.41 3.43 -18.52
C ALA A 369 9.85 2.79 -17.23
N ALA A 370 9.46 3.61 -16.26
CA ALA A 370 8.79 3.14 -15.04
C ALA A 370 7.43 2.52 -15.36
N GLY A 371 6.68 3.07 -16.31
CA GLY A 371 5.40 2.54 -16.77
C GLY A 371 5.53 1.17 -17.44
N ILE A 372 6.56 0.97 -18.25
CA ILE A 372 6.86 -0.34 -18.87
C ILE A 372 7.21 -1.37 -17.78
N ALA A 373 8.10 -1.01 -16.85
CA ALA A 373 8.48 -1.88 -15.75
C ALA A 373 7.27 -2.23 -14.86
N ALA A 374 6.44 -1.24 -14.51
CA ALA A 374 5.22 -1.44 -13.71
C ALA A 374 4.20 -2.34 -14.41
N GLY A 375 4.01 -2.16 -15.70
CA GLY A 375 3.09 -2.97 -16.49
C GLY A 375 3.49 -4.44 -16.60
N ASN A 376 4.78 -4.73 -16.46
CA ASN A 376 5.34 -6.08 -16.53
C ASN A 376 5.48 -6.76 -15.17
N LEU A 377 5.45 -6.00 -14.07
CA LEU A 377 5.62 -6.57 -12.74
C LEU A 377 4.33 -7.27 -12.26
N ARG A 378 4.38 -8.60 -12.26
CA ARG A 378 3.32 -9.52 -11.80
C ARG A 378 3.95 -10.77 -11.21
N ASP A 379 4.63 -10.61 -10.08
CA ASP A 379 5.49 -11.64 -9.52
C ASP A 379 4.87 -12.29 -8.28
N ALA A 380 5.08 -13.60 -8.15
CA ALA A 380 4.82 -14.32 -6.93
C ALA A 380 6.09 -14.29 -6.07
N VAL A 381 6.08 -13.49 -4.99
CA VAL A 381 7.23 -13.34 -4.09
C VAL A 381 6.84 -13.63 -2.65
N GLY A 382 7.79 -14.02 -1.81
CA GLY A 382 7.59 -14.12 -0.38
C GLY A 382 7.49 -12.72 0.23
N PHE A 383 6.52 -12.51 1.12
CA PHE A 383 6.41 -11.29 1.92
C PHE A 383 6.87 -11.58 3.34
N VAL A 384 7.92 -10.89 3.77
CA VAL A 384 8.40 -10.94 5.16
C VAL A 384 8.19 -9.54 5.75
N VAL A 385 7.28 -9.44 6.71
CA VAL A 385 7.04 -8.18 7.43
C VAL A 385 8.06 -8.01 8.54
N LEU A 386 8.53 -6.80 8.73
CA LEU A 386 9.43 -6.43 9.80
C LEU A 386 8.65 -5.65 10.86
N LEU A 387 8.39 -6.28 11.99
CA LEU A 387 7.71 -5.65 13.12
C LEU A 387 8.74 -5.06 14.09
N PRO A 388 8.56 -3.80 14.55
CA PRO A 388 9.51 -3.18 15.44
C PRO A 388 9.61 -3.97 16.77
N LYS A 389 10.84 -4.20 17.22
CA LYS A 389 11.08 -4.86 18.50
C LYS A 389 10.51 -4.03 19.64
N PRO A 390 9.88 -4.67 20.63
CA PRO A 390 9.37 -3.98 21.80
C PRO A 390 10.49 -3.18 22.48
N ARG A 391 10.14 -2.01 23.01
CA ARG A 391 11.05 -1.21 23.79
C ARG A 391 11.46 -2.02 25.04
N MET A 392 12.73 -2.40 25.15
CA MET A 392 13.21 -2.91 26.42
C MET A 392 12.98 -1.83 27.47
N ALA A 393 12.20 -2.15 28.50
CA ALA A 393 12.11 -1.28 29.66
C ALA A 393 13.52 -1.05 30.19
N PRO A 394 13.88 0.18 30.60
CA PRO A 394 15.16 0.39 31.27
C PRO A 394 15.20 -0.57 32.46
N VAL A 395 16.25 -1.39 32.52
CA VAL A 395 16.53 -2.23 33.70
C VAL A 395 16.71 -1.26 34.85
N PRO A 396 15.93 -1.40 35.96
CA PRO A 396 15.98 -0.49 37.12
C PRO A 396 17.35 -0.48 37.78
#